data_84eb319adb96a9690369d35f70433ad8
#
_entry.id   84eb319adb96a9690369d35f70433ad8
#
_cell.length_a   1.000
_cell.length_b   1.000
_cell.length_c   1.000
_cell.angle_alpha   90.00
_cell.angle_beta   90.00
_cell.angle_gamma   90.00
#
_symmetry.space_group_name_H-M   'P 1'
#
loop_
_entity.id
_entity.type
_entity.pdbx_description
1 polymer ?
#
loop_
_entity_poly.entity_id
_entity_poly.type
_entity_poly.pdbx_seq_one_letter_code
_entity_poly.pdbx_strand_id
1 'polypeptide(L)'
;RYKKYMSDFRLKVFQSVAKNLSFTKASQELFVSQPAITKHIQELEATYQTRLFDRQGSKISLTESGRLLLEHCERILEDYKRLEYEMHLLHNEYIGELKLGASTTIAQYVLPPLLGSFIGKFPQVNLSLLNGNSREIEAALQEHRIDLGLVEGVFRLPNLKYTTFLEDELVAVVHSKSRLQLPEEITPQDLPAIPLVLRERGSGTLDVIERSLQKHGVKLSSLHVLMYLGSTESIKLFLENSDCMGIVSIRSICKELAAGTFRVVEIKDMPMLRDFCFVQLQ
;
A
#
# COMPACT_ATOMS: atom_id res chain seq x y z
N ARG A 1 -33.59 -3.32 -2.05
CA ARG A 1 -33.88 -2.00 -2.67
C ARG A 1 -32.62 -1.55 -3.37
N TYR A 2 -32.56 -1.67 -4.70
CA TYR A 2 -31.47 -1.14 -5.51
C TYR A 2 -31.48 0.39 -5.34
N LYS A 3 -30.42 0.97 -4.73
CA LYS A 3 -30.15 2.40 -4.84
C LYS A 3 -29.98 2.68 -6.33
N LYS A 4 -30.84 3.52 -6.89
CA LYS A 4 -30.77 3.97 -8.27
C LYS A 4 -29.52 4.87 -8.37
N TYR A 5 -28.38 4.28 -8.66
CA TYR A 5 -27.17 5.03 -8.89
C TYR A 5 -27.34 5.86 -10.15
N MET A 6 -26.90 7.12 -10.12
CA MET A 6 -26.94 8.03 -11.25
C MET A 6 -26.04 7.56 -12.42
N SER A 7 -25.07 6.67 -12.15
CA SER A 7 -24.18 6.11 -13.16
C SER A 7 -24.88 5.08 -14.05
N ASP A 8 -24.52 5.03 -15.32
CA ASP A 8 -24.97 3.99 -16.25
C ASP A 8 -24.50 2.60 -15.74
N PHE A 9 -25.42 1.74 -15.32
CA PHE A 9 -25.12 0.42 -14.79
C PHE A 9 -24.37 -0.46 -15.81
N ARG A 10 -24.56 -0.23 -17.11
CA ARG A 10 -23.85 -0.96 -18.16
C ARG A 10 -22.32 -0.72 -18.10
N LEU A 11 -21.91 0.49 -17.75
CA LEU A 11 -20.47 0.80 -17.56
C LEU A 11 -19.89 0.05 -16.36
N LYS A 12 -20.66 -0.07 -15.26
CA LYS A 12 -20.24 -0.88 -14.11
C LYS A 12 -20.12 -2.36 -14.45
N VAL A 13 -21.08 -2.88 -15.20
CA VAL A 13 -21.04 -4.26 -15.70
C VAL A 13 -19.83 -4.48 -16.59
N PHE A 14 -19.57 -3.58 -17.53
CA PHE A 14 -18.42 -3.66 -18.41
C PHE A 14 -17.09 -3.64 -17.62
N GLN A 15 -16.95 -2.70 -16.69
CA GLN A 15 -15.75 -2.61 -15.84
C GLN A 15 -15.50 -3.91 -15.05
N SER A 16 -16.56 -4.47 -14.42
CA SER A 16 -16.44 -5.71 -13.65
C SER A 16 -16.04 -6.89 -14.53
N VAL A 17 -16.63 -7.05 -15.74
CA VAL A 17 -16.23 -8.10 -16.68
C VAL A 17 -14.80 -7.89 -17.15
N ALA A 18 -14.38 -6.65 -17.43
CA ALA A 18 -13.04 -6.32 -17.91
C ALA A 18 -11.96 -6.62 -16.85
N LYS A 19 -12.22 -6.29 -15.59
CA LYS A 19 -11.29 -6.56 -14.48
C LYS A 19 -11.17 -8.05 -14.15
N ASN A 20 -12.29 -8.76 -14.15
CA ASN A 20 -12.31 -10.19 -13.81
C ASN A 20 -11.99 -11.11 -15.00
N LEU A 21 -12.06 -10.61 -16.23
CA LEU A 21 -12.05 -11.40 -17.48
C LEU A 21 -12.99 -12.61 -17.38
N SER A 22 -14.15 -12.43 -16.74
CA SER A 22 -15.12 -13.48 -16.42
C SER A 22 -16.51 -12.93 -16.23
N PHE A 23 -17.46 -13.36 -17.05
CA PHE A 23 -18.88 -13.01 -16.91
C PHE A 23 -19.49 -13.58 -15.63
N THR A 24 -19.06 -14.78 -15.23
CA THR A 24 -19.54 -15.43 -13.99
C THR A 24 -19.06 -14.70 -12.75
N LYS A 25 -17.77 -14.33 -12.67
CA LYS A 25 -17.27 -13.55 -11.53
C LYS A 25 -17.93 -12.18 -11.45
N ALA A 26 -18.11 -11.49 -12.58
CA ALA A 26 -18.83 -10.21 -12.63
C ALA A 26 -20.27 -10.34 -12.16
N SER A 27 -20.97 -11.43 -12.51
CA SER A 27 -22.34 -11.67 -12.03
C SER A 27 -22.41 -11.86 -10.51
N GLN A 28 -21.44 -12.54 -9.92
CA GLN A 28 -21.32 -12.71 -8.48
C GLN A 28 -20.98 -11.39 -7.78
N GLU A 29 -20.01 -10.62 -8.31
CA GLU A 29 -19.60 -9.32 -7.77
C GLU A 29 -20.76 -8.30 -7.76
N LEU A 30 -21.53 -8.26 -8.83
CA LEU A 30 -22.63 -7.28 -9.00
C LEU A 30 -23.99 -7.79 -8.52
N PHE A 31 -24.07 -9.02 -8.00
CA PHE A 31 -25.31 -9.65 -7.52
C PHE A 31 -26.43 -9.68 -8.57
N VAL A 32 -26.08 -9.94 -9.83
CA VAL A 32 -27.01 -10.09 -10.95
C VAL A 32 -26.78 -11.40 -11.69
N SER A 33 -27.77 -11.85 -12.48
CA SER A 33 -27.62 -13.08 -13.25
C SER A 33 -26.62 -12.91 -14.40
N GLN A 34 -25.89 -13.98 -14.74
CA GLN A 34 -24.96 -13.96 -15.88
C GLN A 34 -25.64 -13.59 -17.22
N PRO A 35 -26.88 -14.01 -17.54
CA PRO A 35 -27.61 -13.51 -18.71
C PRO A 35 -27.79 -11.99 -18.71
N ALA A 36 -28.05 -11.37 -17.54
CA ALA A 36 -28.16 -9.92 -17.41
C ALA A 36 -26.82 -9.23 -17.72
N ILE A 37 -25.70 -9.75 -17.20
CA ILE A 37 -24.36 -9.28 -17.56
C ILE A 37 -24.14 -9.33 -19.07
N THR A 38 -24.43 -10.48 -19.68
CA THR A 38 -24.28 -10.70 -21.14
C THR A 38 -25.09 -9.69 -21.93
N LYS A 39 -26.36 -9.44 -21.52
CA LYS A 39 -27.24 -8.47 -22.18
C LYS A 39 -26.67 -7.05 -22.12
N HIS A 40 -26.18 -6.60 -20.96
CA HIS A 40 -25.60 -5.26 -20.82
C HIS A 40 -24.34 -5.08 -21.68
N ILE A 41 -23.49 -6.11 -21.78
CA ILE A 41 -22.34 -6.05 -22.69
C ILE A 41 -22.76 -5.98 -24.15
N GLN A 42 -23.75 -6.78 -24.56
CA GLN A 42 -24.28 -6.72 -25.92
C GLN A 42 -24.91 -5.39 -26.27
N GLU A 43 -25.59 -4.73 -25.31
CA GLU A 43 -26.15 -3.39 -25.47
C GLU A 43 -25.05 -2.34 -25.71
N LEU A 44 -23.92 -2.42 -24.99
CA LEU A 44 -22.77 -1.54 -25.22
C LEU A 44 -22.11 -1.82 -26.57
N GLU A 45 -21.88 -3.09 -26.91
CA GLU A 45 -21.32 -3.50 -28.21
C GLU A 45 -22.21 -3.04 -29.38
N ALA A 46 -23.53 -3.13 -29.23
CA ALA A 46 -24.49 -2.61 -30.22
C ALA A 46 -24.45 -1.08 -30.30
N THR A 47 -24.34 -0.37 -29.19
CA THR A 47 -24.25 1.09 -29.13
C THR A 47 -23.02 1.61 -29.87
N TYR A 48 -21.87 0.96 -29.67
CA TYR A 48 -20.60 1.37 -30.28
C TYR A 48 -20.30 0.64 -31.60
N GLN A 49 -21.18 -0.29 -32.04
CA GLN A 49 -21.04 -1.09 -33.24
C GLN A 49 -19.68 -1.83 -33.33
N THR A 50 -19.17 -2.26 -32.21
CA THR A 50 -17.87 -2.96 -32.09
C THR A 50 -17.92 -4.01 -30.99
N ARG A 51 -17.08 -5.03 -31.09
CA ARG A 51 -16.88 -5.99 -30.02
C ARG A 51 -15.93 -5.40 -28.98
N LEU A 52 -16.26 -5.59 -27.71
CA LEU A 52 -15.47 -5.14 -26.57
C LEU A 52 -14.63 -6.29 -25.98
N PHE A 53 -15.10 -7.53 -26.19
CA PHE A 53 -14.41 -8.73 -25.72
C PHE A 53 -14.22 -9.73 -26.86
N ASP A 54 -13.01 -10.32 -26.91
CA ASP A 54 -12.72 -11.50 -27.72
C ASP A 54 -12.89 -12.75 -26.88
N ARG A 55 -13.47 -13.80 -27.47
CA ARG A 55 -13.64 -15.10 -26.85
C ARG A 55 -12.85 -16.14 -27.67
N GLN A 56 -11.80 -16.68 -27.08
CA GLN A 56 -11.02 -17.78 -27.65
C GLN A 56 -11.21 -19.02 -26.76
N GLY A 57 -12.19 -19.86 -27.11
CA GLY A 57 -12.59 -20.99 -26.27
C GLY A 57 -13.12 -20.54 -24.93
N SER A 58 -12.47 -20.95 -23.83
CA SER A 58 -12.82 -20.55 -22.46
C SER A 58 -12.16 -19.25 -21.99
N LYS A 59 -11.23 -18.68 -22.77
CA LYS A 59 -10.52 -17.45 -22.41
C LYS A 59 -11.23 -16.23 -22.97
N ILE A 60 -11.32 -15.18 -22.12
CA ILE A 60 -11.86 -13.87 -22.49
C ILE A 60 -10.72 -12.87 -22.40
N SER A 61 -10.64 -11.99 -23.40
CA SER A 61 -9.69 -10.88 -23.45
C SER A 61 -10.38 -9.62 -23.97
N LEU A 62 -9.85 -8.45 -23.63
CA LEU A 62 -10.32 -7.18 -24.18
C LEU A 62 -9.83 -7.00 -25.62
N THR A 63 -10.71 -6.54 -26.50
CA THR A 63 -10.34 -5.99 -27.81
C THR A 63 -9.63 -4.63 -27.64
N GLU A 64 -9.13 -4.05 -28.73
CA GLU A 64 -8.62 -2.68 -28.73
C GLU A 64 -9.70 -1.68 -28.31
N SER A 65 -10.93 -1.81 -28.86
CA SER A 65 -12.09 -1.01 -28.45
C SER A 65 -12.46 -1.24 -26.98
N GLY A 66 -12.32 -2.48 -26.48
CA GLY A 66 -12.54 -2.79 -25.07
C GLY A 66 -11.53 -2.11 -24.14
N ARG A 67 -10.25 -2.06 -24.53
CA ARG A 67 -9.22 -1.32 -23.75
C ARG A 67 -9.49 0.17 -23.72
N LEU A 68 -9.82 0.76 -24.87
CA LEU A 68 -10.19 2.17 -24.95
C LEU A 68 -11.41 2.49 -24.08
N LEU A 69 -12.46 1.67 -24.16
CA LEU A 69 -13.65 1.86 -23.33
C LEU A 69 -13.34 1.70 -21.85
N LEU A 70 -12.46 0.78 -21.45
CA LEU A 70 -12.09 0.59 -20.04
C LEU A 70 -11.43 1.85 -19.46
N GLU A 71 -10.48 2.43 -20.17
CA GLU A 71 -9.81 3.67 -19.76
C GLU A 71 -10.82 4.82 -19.54
N HIS A 72 -11.75 5.03 -20.49
CA HIS A 72 -12.77 6.05 -20.33
C HIS A 72 -13.81 5.71 -19.26
N CYS A 73 -14.20 4.42 -19.17
CA CYS A 73 -15.17 3.94 -18.19
C CYS A 73 -14.71 4.18 -16.75
N GLU A 74 -13.43 3.94 -16.46
CA GLU A 74 -12.87 4.18 -15.13
C GLU A 74 -12.95 5.66 -14.75
N ARG A 75 -12.61 6.58 -15.66
CA ARG A 75 -12.73 8.03 -15.43
C ARG A 75 -14.19 8.45 -15.21
N ILE A 76 -15.10 8.00 -16.06
CA ILE A 76 -16.52 8.35 -15.96
C ILE A 76 -17.11 7.86 -14.62
N LEU A 77 -16.80 6.64 -14.22
CA LEU A 77 -17.30 6.09 -12.95
C LEU A 77 -16.71 6.80 -11.74
N GLU A 78 -15.48 7.26 -11.84
CA GLU A 78 -14.85 8.07 -10.79
C GLU A 78 -15.47 9.47 -10.70
N ASP A 79 -15.72 10.13 -11.83
CA ASP A 79 -16.42 11.41 -11.87
C ASP A 79 -17.85 11.32 -11.31
N TYR A 80 -18.55 10.19 -11.52
CA TYR A 80 -19.87 9.97 -10.89
C TYR A 80 -19.75 9.87 -9.36
N LYS A 81 -18.76 9.15 -8.85
CA LYS A 81 -18.53 9.07 -7.38
C LYS A 81 -18.21 10.45 -6.81
N ARG A 82 -17.37 11.20 -7.51
CA ARG A 82 -17.01 12.55 -7.12
C ARG A 82 -18.23 13.48 -7.10
N LEU A 83 -19.07 13.43 -8.12
CA LEU A 83 -20.32 14.18 -8.15
C LEU A 83 -21.25 13.83 -6.98
N GLU A 84 -21.47 12.55 -6.69
CA GLU A 84 -22.28 12.11 -5.54
C GLU A 84 -21.70 12.68 -4.23
N TYR A 85 -20.39 12.61 -4.04
CA TYR A 85 -19.71 13.14 -2.86
C TYR A 85 -19.87 14.68 -2.75
N GLU A 86 -19.63 15.43 -3.85
CA GLU A 86 -19.77 16.88 -3.87
C GLU A 86 -21.22 17.31 -3.58
N MET A 87 -22.23 16.57 -4.08
CA MET A 87 -23.63 16.82 -3.78
C MET A 87 -23.95 16.60 -2.29
N HIS A 88 -23.40 15.57 -1.65
CA HIS A 88 -23.53 15.36 -0.21
C HIS A 88 -22.85 16.45 0.62
N LEU A 89 -21.68 16.94 0.16
CA LEU A 89 -20.98 18.06 0.82
C LEU A 89 -21.83 19.34 0.88
N LEU A 90 -22.64 19.62 -0.15
CA LEU A 90 -23.55 20.77 -0.15
C LEU A 90 -24.59 20.71 0.99
N HIS A 91 -24.86 19.53 1.50
CA HIS A 91 -25.76 19.30 2.64
C HIS A 91 -25.02 19.08 3.97
N ASN A 92 -23.69 19.32 4.03
CA ASN A 92 -22.80 18.99 5.16
C ASN A 92 -22.85 17.49 5.55
N GLU A 93 -23.16 16.60 4.60
CA GLU A 93 -23.17 15.17 4.79
C GLU A 93 -21.85 14.58 4.27
N TYR A 94 -21.01 14.09 5.18
CA TYR A 94 -19.79 13.35 4.84
C TYR A 94 -20.15 11.87 4.73
N ILE A 95 -20.68 11.48 3.58
CA ILE A 95 -21.10 10.10 3.28
C ILE A 95 -20.29 9.60 2.11
N GLY A 96 -19.76 8.40 2.21
CA GLY A 96 -19.01 7.80 1.11
C GLY A 96 -18.14 6.63 1.54
N GLU A 97 -17.28 6.18 0.65
CA GLU A 97 -16.25 5.17 0.88
C GLU A 97 -14.88 5.82 0.71
N LEU A 98 -13.96 5.55 1.63
CA LEU A 98 -12.55 5.93 1.54
C LEU A 98 -11.68 4.69 1.69
N LYS A 99 -10.97 4.34 0.62
CA LYS A 99 -10.04 3.23 0.58
C LYS A 99 -8.62 3.73 0.75
N LEU A 100 -8.07 3.55 1.92
CA LEU A 100 -6.68 3.88 2.21
C LEU A 100 -5.77 2.68 1.94
N GLY A 101 -4.54 2.96 1.53
CA GLY A 101 -3.45 2.00 1.57
C GLY A 101 -2.30 2.56 2.38
N ALA A 102 -1.67 1.78 3.22
CA ALA A 102 -0.52 2.25 3.96
C ALA A 102 0.57 1.18 4.08
N SER A 103 1.82 1.66 4.01
CA SER A 103 2.96 0.83 4.32
C SER A 103 2.91 0.31 5.75
N THR A 104 3.55 -0.81 6.00
CA THR A 104 3.43 -1.55 7.27
C THR A 104 3.73 -0.69 8.49
N THR A 105 4.78 0.12 8.46
CA THR A 105 5.12 1.00 9.59
C THR A 105 4.05 2.04 9.84
N ILE A 106 3.58 2.70 8.79
CA ILE A 106 2.55 3.74 8.89
C ILE A 106 1.23 3.14 9.36
N ALA A 107 0.81 1.99 8.79
CA ALA A 107 -0.42 1.31 9.13
C ALA A 107 -0.48 0.85 10.58
N GLN A 108 0.66 0.41 11.14
CA GLN A 108 0.73 -0.16 12.49
C GLN A 108 0.97 0.89 13.58
N TYR A 109 1.77 1.92 13.33
CA TYR A 109 2.25 2.81 14.39
C TYR A 109 1.80 4.27 14.25
N VAL A 110 1.34 4.69 13.07
CA VAL A 110 0.95 6.07 12.82
C VAL A 110 -0.56 6.22 12.67
N LEU A 111 -1.16 5.39 11.84
CA LEU A 111 -2.58 5.54 11.47
C LEU A 111 -3.59 5.19 12.57
N PRO A 112 -3.42 4.17 13.43
CA PRO A 112 -4.51 3.72 14.29
C PRO A 112 -5.15 4.80 15.15
N PRO A 113 -4.41 5.70 15.82
CA PRO A 113 -5.01 6.80 16.59
C PRO A 113 -5.77 7.79 15.70
N LEU A 114 -5.24 8.07 14.50
CA LEU A 114 -5.86 8.98 13.53
C LEU A 114 -7.15 8.40 12.96
N LEU A 115 -7.15 7.12 12.62
CA LEU A 115 -8.33 6.41 12.10
C LEU A 115 -9.43 6.33 13.16
N GLY A 116 -9.08 6.09 14.43
CA GLY A 116 -10.04 6.11 15.54
C GLY A 116 -10.72 7.47 15.69
N SER A 117 -9.95 8.55 15.61
CA SER A 117 -10.48 9.92 15.63
C SER A 117 -11.32 10.25 14.39
N PHE A 118 -10.88 9.79 13.21
CA PHE A 118 -11.59 10.01 11.95
C PHE A 118 -12.98 9.35 11.95
N ILE A 119 -13.06 8.08 12.36
CA ILE A 119 -14.34 7.34 12.42
C ILE A 119 -15.29 8.02 13.41
N GLY A 120 -14.80 8.49 14.55
CA GLY A 120 -15.61 9.23 15.52
C GLY A 120 -16.17 10.55 14.96
N LYS A 121 -15.42 11.23 14.09
CA LYS A 121 -15.82 12.50 13.48
C LYS A 121 -16.72 12.30 12.23
N PHE A 122 -16.51 11.24 11.47
CA PHE A 122 -17.17 10.97 10.20
C PHE A 122 -17.79 9.55 10.18
N PRO A 123 -18.80 9.28 11.02
CA PRO A 123 -19.34 7.92 11.21
C PRO A 123 -20.06 7.35 9.99
N GLN A 124 -20.41 8.18 9.00
CA GLN A 124 -21.07 7.76 7.77
C GLN A 124 -20.07 7.48 6.61
N VAL A 125 -18.79 7.69 6.84
CA VAL A 125 -17.75 7.33 5.87
C VAL A 125 -17.33 5.88 6.09
N ASN A 126 -17.51 5.04 5.09
CA ASN A 126 -17.03 3.67 5.10
C ASN A 126 -15.53 3.65 4.81
N LEU A 127 -14.73 3.41 5.84
CA LEU A 127 -13.27 3.44 5.76
C LEU A 127 -12.71 2.02 5.66
N SER A 128 -11.82 1.80 4.70
CA SER A 128 -11.04 0.57 4.58
C SER A 128 -9.54 0.87 4.50
N LEU A 129 -8.71 -0.02 5.02
CA LEU A 129 -7.26 0.10 5.01
C LEU A 129 -6.61 -1.16 4.44
N LEU A 130 -5.92 -0.99 3.32
CA LEU A 130 -5.02 -1.98 2.75
C LEU A 130 -3.63 -1.83 3.38
N ASN A 131 -3.09 -2.89 3.95
CA ASN A 131 -1.73 -2.93 4.49
C ASN A 131 -0.82 -3.72 3.54
N GLY A 132 0.36 -3.19 3.26
CA GLY A 132 1.37 -3.81 2.41
C GLY A 132 2.73 -3.12 2.56
N ASN A 133 3.70 -3.45 1.71
CA ASN A 133 4.92 -2.65 1.62
C ASN A 133 4.72 -1.45 0.68
N SER A 134 5.67 -0.51 0.62
CA SER A 134 5.53 0.72 -0.15
C SER A 134 5.22 0.45 -1.62
N ARG A 135 5.86 -0.54 -2.26
CA ARG A 135 5.61 -0.88 -3.67
C ARG A 135 4.22 -1.49 -3.90
N GLU A 136 3.75 -2.32 -2.97
CA GLU A 136 2.40 -2.90 -3.04
C GLU A 136 1.31 -1.81 -2.91
N ILE A 137 1.53 -0.81 -2.07
CA ILE A 137 0.63 0.33 -1.91
C ILE A 137 0.64 1.22 -3.16
N GLU A 138 1.81 1.52 -3.71
CA GLU A 138 1.94 2.28 -4.96
C GLU A 138 1.27 1.56 -6.14
N ALA A 139 1.45 0.24 -6.25
CA ALA A 139 0.76 -0.59 -7.26
C ALA A 139 -0.76 -0.58 -7.05
N ALA A 140 -1.23 -0.73 -5.81
CA ALA A 140 -2.66 -0.69 -5.49
C ALA A 140 -3.31 0.65 -5.86
N LEU A 141 -2.57 1.75 -5.71
CA LEU A 141 -3.02 3.08 -6.13
C LEU A 141 -3.11 3.19 -7.66
N GLN A 142 -2.10 2.72 -8.39
CA GLN A 142 -2.11 2.69 -9.86
C GLN A 142 -3.21 1.79 -10.44
N GLU A 143 -3.55 0.72 -9.73
CA GLU A 143 -4.65 -0.20 -10.07
C GLU A 143 -6.03 0.28 -9.60
N HIS A 144 -6.14 1.50 -9.05
CA HIS A 144 -7.38 2.07 -8.50
C HIS A 144 -8.06 1.19 -7.44
N ARG A 145 -7.28 0.39 -6.70
CA ARG A 145 -7.77 -0.42 -5.57
C ARG A 145 -7.89 0.39 -4.28
N ILE A 146 -7.17 1.50 -4.19
CA ILE A 146 -7.20 2.48 -3.10
C ILE A 146 -7.31 3.89 -3.66
N ASP A 147 -7.82 4.80 -2.85
CA ASP A 147 -8.03 6.22 -3.22
C ASP A 147 -6.83 7.09 -2.80
N LEU A 148 -6.16 6.71 -1.71
CA LEU A 148 -5.01 7.42 -1.14
C LEU A 148 -4.01 6.42 -0.57
N GLY A 149 -2.75 6.56 -0.95
CA GLY A 149 -1.63 5.79 -0.40
C GLY A 149 -0.87 6.57 0.66
N LEU A 150 -0.30 5.87 1.64
CA LEU A 150 0.64 6.41 2.61
C LEU A 150 1.87 5.50 2.61
N VAL A 151 3.01 6.03 2.19
CA VAL A 151 4.24 5.23 2.02
C VAL A 151 5.45 5.94 2.60
N GLU A 152 6.47 5.14 2.87
CA GLU A 152 7.82 5.61 3.17
C GLU A 152 8.81 5.12 2.12
N GLY A 153 9.93 5.79 2.01
CA GLY A 153 11.02 5.38 1.12
C GLY A 153 11.60 6.55 0.34
N VAL A 154 12.58 6.22 -0.47
CA VAL A 154 13.38 7.19 -1.23
C VAL A 154 13.07 7.19 -2.72
N PHE A 155 12.43 6.15 -3.21
CA PHE A 155 12.02 6.04 -4.60
C PHE A 155 10.71 6.78 -4.85
N ARG A 156 10.60 7.41 -6.01
CA ARG A 156 9.43 8.17 -6.45
C ARG A 156 9.06 7.74 -7.86
N LEU A 157 7.84 7.28 -8.05
CA LEU A 157 7.31 6.95 -9.38
C LEU A 157 6.85 8.24 -10.08
N PRO A 158 7.14 8.41 -11.39
CA PRO A 158 6.90 9.68 -12.08
C PRO A 158 5.42 10.04 -12.25
N ASN A 159 4.54 9.06 -12.21
CA ASN A 159 3.08 9.20 -12.34
C ASN A 159 2.35 9.33 -11.00
N LEU A 160 3.10 9.42 -9.90
CA LEU A 160 2.55 9.59 -8.56
C LEU A 160 3.03 10.90 -7.94
N LYS A 161 2.13 11.59 -7.26
CA LYS A 161 2.44 12.76 -6.46
C LYS A 161 2.65 12.36 -5.00
N TYR A 162 3.78 12.78 -4.43
CA TYR A 162 4.14 12.53 -3.04
C TYR A 162 4.13 13.84 -2.25
N THR A 163 3.48 13.81 -1.10
CA THR A 163 3.42 14.96 -0.18
C THR A 163 3.85 14.49 1.20
N THR A 164 4.99 14.97 1.68
CA THR A 164 5.52 14.64 3.02
C THR A 164 4.57 15.17 4.10
N PHE A 165 4.27 14.34 5.09
CA PHE A 165 3.45 14.73 6.24
C PHE A 165 4.12 14.45 7.59
N LEU A 166 5.14 13.60 7.64
CA LEU A 166 5.83 13.24 8.86
C LEU A 166 7.24 12.75 8.55
N GLU A 167 8.20 13.07 9.42
CA GLU A 167 9.56 12.53 9.37
C GLU A 167 9.69 11.32 10.30
N ASP A 168 10.55 10.39 9.95
CA ASP A 168 10.85 9.17 10.69
C ASP A 168 12.34 8.83 10.61
N GLU A 169 12.82 8.13 11.61
CA GLU A 169 14.20 7.65 11.71
C GLU A 169 14.23 6.14 11.86
N LEU A 170 15.14 5.50 11.14
CA LEU A 170 15.47 4.09 11.34
C LEU A 170 16.66 3.98 12.25
N VAL A 171 16.59 3.09 13.22
CA VAL A 171 17.63 2.81 14.20
C VAL A 171 17.98 1.33 14.20
N ALA A 172 19.24 1.03 14.40
CA ALA A 172 19.68 -0.33 14.62
C ALA A 172 19.43 -0.73 16.09
N VAL A 173 18.87 -1.91 16.29
CA VAL A 173 18.46 -2.39 17.61
C VAL A 173 18.83 -3.85 17.81
N VAL A 174 19.11 -4.18 19.05
CA VAL A 174 19.33 -5.54 19.52
C VAL A 174 18.49 -5.79 20.78
N HIS A 175 18.14 -7.03 21.03
CA HIS A 175 17.51 -7.40 22.29
C HIS A 175 18.52 -7.20 23.43
N SER A 176 18.10 -6.62 24.55
CA SER A 176 18.99 -6.26 25.67
C SER A 176 19.70 -7.48 26.31
N LYS A 177 19.10 -8.68 26.18
CA LYS A 177 19.70 -9.94 26.65
C LYS A 177 20.40 -10.73 25.56
N SER A 178 20.60 -10.16 24.37
CA SER A 178 21.30 -10.83 23.27
C SER A 178 22.74 -11.08 23.66
N ARG A 179 23.27 -12.23 23.22
CA ARG A 179 24.69 -12.59 23.39
C ARG A 179 25.62 -11.79 22.45
N LEU A 180 25.05 -11.06 21.49
CA LEU A 180 25.82 -10.12 20.69
C LEU A 180 26.33 -8.98 21.57
N GLN A 181 27.59 -9.08 21.92
CA GLN A 181 28.29 -8.04 22.69
C GLN A 181 28.71 -6.90 21.75
N LEU A 182 27.74 -6.13 21.24
CA LEU A 182 28.01 -4.97 20.44
C LEU A 182 28.26 -3.75 21.33
N PRO A 183 29.20 -2.87 20.99
CA PRO A 183 29.36 -1.57 21.64
C PRO A 183 28.12 -0.70 21.41
N GLU A 184 28.04 0.45 22.09
CA GLU A 184 26.95 1.41 21.90
C GLU A 184 26.99 2.04 20.52
N GLU A 185 28.20 2.20 19.94
CA GLU A 185 28.42 2.75 18.60
C GLU A 185 29.26 1.75 17.76
N ILE A 186 28.86 1.54 16.50
CA ILE A 186 29.57 0.77 15.48
C ILE A 186 29.80 1.63 14.23
N THR A 187 30.67 1.19 13.33
CA THR A 187 30.85 1.83 12.02
C THR A 187 30.02 1.11 10.94
N PRO A 188 29.69 1.76 9.81
CA PRO A 188 29.05 1.07 8.68
C PRO A 188 29.84 -0.15 8.19
N GLN A 189 31.17 -0.14 8.33
CA GLN A 189 32.08 -1.20 7.91
C GLN A 189 32.02 -2.44 8.82
N ASP A 190 31.48 -2.32 10.03
CA ASP A 190 31.29 -3.44 10.96
C ASP A 190 30.04 -4.26 10.62
N LEU A 191 29.06 -3.65 9.89
CA LEU A 191 27.76 -4.29 9.58
C LEU A 191 27.86 -5.65 8.88
N PRO A 192 28.79 -5.88 7.93
CA PRO A 192 28.94 -7.21 7.30
C PRO A 192 29.27 -8.35 8.25
N ALA A 193 29.87 -8.07 9.41
CA ALA A 193 30.22 -9.07 10.41
C ALA A 193 29.08 -9.38 11.41
N ILE A 194 28.02 -8.56 11.41
CA ILE A 194 26.93 -8.65 12.38
C ILE A 194 25.75 -9.42 11.74
N PRO A 195 25.21 -10.46 12.39
CA PRO A 195 24.01 -11.12 11.90
C PRO A 195 22.81 -10.16 11.96
N LEU A 196 22.12 -10.00 10.82
CA LEU A 196 21.05 -9.04 10.64
C LEU A 196 19.72 -9.71 10.27
N VAL A 197 18.63 -9.13 10.74
CA VAL A 197 17.29 -9.35 10.22
C VAL A 197 16.77 -8.04 9.64
N LEU A 198 16.28 -8.08 8.41
CA LEU A 198 15.86 -6.89 7.68
C LEU A 198 14.44 -7.04 7.12
N ARG A 199 13.88 -5.94 6.65
CA ARG A 199 12.64 -5.94 5.91
C ARG A 199 12.85 -6.52 4.51
N GLU A 200 11.77 -7.01 3.96
CA GLU A 200 11.70 -7.59 2.61
C GLU A 200 11.94 -6.56 1.50
N ARG A 201 12.23 -7.05 0.29
CA ARG A 201 12.33 -6.23 -0.91
C ARG A 201 10.99 -5.58 -1.26
N GLY A 202 11.03 -4.30 -1.65
CA GLY A 202 9.83 -3.48 -1.87
C GLY A 202 9.41 -2.70 -0.64
N SER A 203 10.01 -2.95 0.52
CA SER A 203 9.85 -2.13 1.72
C SER A 203 10.63 -0.83 1.60
N GLY A 204 9.99 0.31 1.85
CA GLY A 204 10.68 1.59 1.96
C GLY A 204 11.74 1.62 3.07
N THR A 205 11.60 0.81 4.11
CA THR A 205 12.63 0.62 5.14
C THR A 205 13.92 0.06 4.53
N LEU A 206 13.83 -1.02 3.74
CA LEU A 206 15.01 -1.62 3.11
C LEU A 206 15.66 -0.67 2.10
N ASP A 207 14.85 0.07 1.35
CA ASP A 207 15.34 1.05 0.36
C ASP A 207 16.17 2.16 1.04
N VAL A 208 15.74 2.64 2.21
CA VAL A 208 16.48 3.65 3.00
C VAL A 208 17.79 3.06 3.54
N ILE A 209 17.76 1.85 4.07
CA ILE A 209 18.96 1.13 4.55
C ILE A 209 19.97 0.99 3.41
N GLU A 210 19.53 0.45 2.26
CA GLU A 210 20.40 0.23 1.10
C GLU A 210 21.05 1.53 0.61
N ARG A 211 20.24 2.61 0.50
CA ARG A 211 20.76 3.94 0.11
C ARG A 211 21.79 4.47 1.11
N SER A 212 21.55 4.29 2.41
CA SER A 212 22.48 4.76 3.45
C SER A 212 23.77 3.96 3.44
N LEU A 213 23.71 2.65 3.27
CA LEU A 213 24.88 1.78 3.11
C LEU A 213 25.73 2.18 1.89
N GLN A 214 25.08 2.41 0.73
CA GLN A 214 25.76 2.81 -0.50
C GLN A 214 26.57 4.09 -0.34
N LYS A 215 26.05 5.09 0.39
CA LYS A 215 26.75 6.33 0.68
C LYS A 215 28.05 6.11 1.48
N HIS A 216 28.13 5.01 2.23
CA HIS A 216 29.28 4.64 3.06
C HIS A 216 30.14 3.53 2.43
N GLY A 217 29.89 3.20 1.15
CA GLY A 217 30.68 2.20 0.42
C GLY A 217 30.38 0.74 0.82
N VAL A 218 29.32 0.49 1.59
CA VAL A 218 28.88 -0.85 1.98
C VAL A 218 27.76 -1.32 1.03
N LYS A 219 27.86 -2.55 0.54
CA LYS A 219 26.85 -3.15 -0.32
C LYS A 219 25.88 -3.97 0.52
N LEU A 220 24.57 -3.90 0.22
CA LEU A 220 23.58 -4.75 0.88
C LEU A 220 23.91 -6.25 0.73
N SER A 221 24.49 -6.65 -0.40
CA SER A 221 24.92 -8.03 -0.67
C SER A 221 26.10 -8.50 0.16
N SER A 222 26.84 -7.61 0.80
CA SER A 222 27.94 -7.97 1.70
C SER A 222 27.49 -8.21 3.14
N LEU A 223 26.26 -7.89 3.49
CA LEU A 223 25.74 -8.06 4.84
C LEU A 223 25.41 -9.52 5.14
N HIS A 224 25.64 -9.92 6.37
CA HIS A 224 25.22 -11.22 6.89
C HIS A 224 23.73 -11.20 7.30
N VAL A 225 22.83 -11.24 6.31
CA VAL A 225 21.39 -11.22 6.55
C VAL A 225 20.89 -12.64 6.80
N LEU A 226 20.40 -12.90 8.01
CA LEU A 226 19.82 -14.18 8.41
C LEU A 226 18.46 -14.41 7.75
N MET A 227 17.63 -13.36 7.72
CA MET A 227 16.26 -13.44 7.19
C MET A 227 15.74 -12.06 6.77
N TYR A 228 14.85 -12.06 5.75
CA TYR A 228 14.01 -10.93 5.41
C TYR A 228 12.58 -11.18 5.88
N LEU A 229 12.00 -10.24 6.61
CA LEU A 229 10.66 -10.35 7.19
C LEU A 229 9.72 -9.26 6.67
N GLY A 230 8.46 -9.62 6.43
CA GLY A 230 7.43 -8.77 5.84
C GLY A 230 6.84 -7.71 6.77
N SER A 231 7.21 -7.66 8.04
CA SER A 231 6.72 -6.64 8.97
C SER A 231 7.71 -6.30 10.08
N THR A 232 7.59 -5.10 10.64
CA THR A 232 8.40 -4.66 11.78
C THR A 232 8.09 -5.48 13.03
N GLU A 233 6.83 -5.86 13.27
CA GLU A 233 6.46 -6.73 14.40
C GLU A 233 7.13 -8.10 14.31
N SER A 234 7.19 -8.70 13.12
CA SER A 234 7.92 -9.97 12.93
C SER A 234 9.40 -9.83 13.23
N ILE A 235 10.02 -8.69 12.87
CA ILE A 235 11.42 -8.39 13.20
C ILE A 235 11.58 -8.30 14.73
N LYS A 236 10.73 -7.56 15.43
CA LYS A 236 10.78 -7.42 16.89
C LYS A 236 10.70 -8.77 17.59
N LEU A 237 9.72 -9.60 17.22
CA LEU A 237 9.56 -10.94 17.78
C LEU A 237 10.75 -11.86 17.45
N PHE A 238 11.35 -11.71 16.27
CA PHE A 238 12.55 -12.45 15.89
C PHE A 238 13.75 -12.06 16.75
N LEU A 239 13.92 -10.76 17.00
CA LEU A 239 15.00 -10.22 17.85
C LEU A 239 14.89 -10.70 19.30
N GLU A 240 13.68 -10.91 19.83
CA GLU A 240 13.48 -11.46 21.16
C GLU A 240 13.94 -12.92 21.30
N ASN A 241 14.03 -13.64 20.18
CA ASN A 241 14.34 -15.07 20.13
C ASN A 241 15.66 -15.40 19.42
N SER A 242 16.46 -14.38 19.05
CA SER A 242 17.67 -14.56 18.23
C SER A 242 18.77 -13.59 18.63
N ASP A 243 20.00 -14.03 18.50
CA ASP A 243 21.18 -13.18 18.69
C ASP A 243 21.53 -12.49 17.36
N CYS A 244 20.76 -11.47 17.01
CA CYS A 244 20.97 -10.67 15.80
C CYS A 244 20.57 -9.21 16.01
N MET A 245 20.88 -8.36 15.06
CA MET A 245 20.51 -6.95 15.03
C MET A 245 19.44 -6.70 13.95
N GLY A 246 18.48 -5.84 14.25
CA GLY A 246 17.48 -5.37 13.30
C GLY A 246 17.62 -3.87 13.06
N ILE A 247 17.13 -3.38 11.93
CA ILE A 247 17.04 -1.94 11.64
C ILE A 247 15.56 -1.63 11.40
N VAL A 248 14.97 -0.82 12.27
CA VAL A 248 13.54 -0.53 12.32
C VAL A 248 13.26 0.94 12.62
N SER A 249 12.02 1.37 12.39
CA SER A 249 11.59 2.71 12.78
C SER A 249 11.66 2.89 14.30
N ILE A 250 12.20 4.01 14.74
CA ILE A 250 12.22 4.40 16.17
C ILE A 250 10.80 4.41 16.75
N ARG A 251 9.80 4.80 15.95
CA ARG A 251 8.39 4.82 16.37
C ARG A 251 7.83 3.45 16.72
N SER A 252 8.40 2.39 16.12
CA SER A 252 7.94 1.02 16.33
C SER A 252 8.43 0.38 17.62
N ILE A 253 9.44 0.97 18.26
CA ILE A 253 10.13 0.39 19.42
C ILE A 253 10.09 1.26 20.67
N CYS A 254 9.33 2.35 20.67
CA CYS A 254 9.27 3.27 21.83
C CYS A 254 8.88 2.54 23.12
N LYS A 255 7.97 1.56 23.05
CA LYS A 255 7.54 0.79 24.22
C LYS A 255 8.63 -0.16 24.70
N GLU A 256 9.29 -0.84 23.78
CA GLU A 256 10.36 -1.80 24.06
C GLU A 256 11.62 -1.10 24.60
N LEU A 257 11.93 0.10 24.11
CA LEU A 257 13.00 0.93 24.67
C LEU A 257 12.67 1.37 26.11
N ALA A 258 11.46 1.86 26.35
CA ALA A 258 11.01 2.26 27.67
C ALA A 258 10.99 1.09 28.67
N ALA A 259 10.67 -0.11 28.19
CA ALA A 259 10.69 -1.34 28.97
C ALA A 259 12.11 -1.95 29.14
N GLY A 260 13.12 -1.42 28.45
CA GLY A 260 14.47 -1.97 28.43
C GLY A 260 14.60 -3.32 27.72
N THR A 261 13.62 -3.70 26.90
CA THR A 261 13.63 -4.95 26.11
C THR A 261 14.65 -4.88 24.97
N PHE A 262 14.70 -3.75 24.30
CA PHE A 262 15.68 -3.45 23.25
C PHE A 262 16.62 -2.33 23.66
N ARG A 263 17.79 -2.33 23.08
CA ARG A 263 18.72 -1.20 23.10
C ARG A 263 19.09 -0.80 21.69
N VAL A 264 19.31 0.50 21.48
CA VAL A 264 19.81 1.04 20.23
C VAL A 264 21.33 0.82 20.14
N VAL A 265 21.80 0.51 18.94
CA VAL A 265 23.20 0.52 18.57
C VAL A 265 23.38 1.63 17.54
N GLU A 266 24.14 2.66 17.87
CA GLU A 266 24.37 3.78 16.96
C GLU A 266 25.30 3.36 15.82
N ILE A 267 24.97 3.76 14.58
CA ILE A 267 25.85 3.56 13.43
C ILE A 267 26.46 4.91 13.09
N LYS A 268 27.75 5.04 13.37
CA LYS A 268 28.51 6.28 13.25
C LYS A 268 28.37 6.91 11.87
N ASP A 269 28.05 8.21 11.86
CA ASP A 269 27.90 9.03 10.65
C ASP A 269 26.90 8.52 9.61
N MET A 270 26.01 7.57 10.00
CA MET A 270 25.01 6.96 9.11
C MET A 270 23.57 7.18 9.61
N PRO A 271 23.07 8.43 9.65
CA PRO A 271 21.66 8.67 9.96
C PRO A 271 20.78 8.13 8.84
N MET A 272 19.73 7.40 9.22
CA MET A 272 18.77 6.80 8.30
C MET A 272 17.41 7.50 8.42
N LEU A 273 17.37 8.75 7.95
CA LEU A 273 16.15 9.57 7.95
C LEU A 273 15.31 9.29 6.71
N ARG A 274 13.98 9.35 6.87
CA ARG A 274 13.02 9.18 5.79
C ARG A 274 11.76 10.01 6.03
N ASP A 275 11.03 10.25 4.95
CA ASP A 275 9.73 10.90 4.99
C ASP A 275 8.60 9.87 4.87
N PHE A 276 7.54 10.08 5.65
CA PHE A 276 6.24 9.49 5.39
C PHE A 276 5.44 10.44 4.50
N CYS A 277 4.91 9.89 3.41
CA CYS A 277 4.26 10.68 2.37
C CYS A 277 2.85 10.17 2.09
N PHE A 278 1.93 11.09 1.89
CA PHE A 278 0.73 10.84 1.11
C PHE A 278 1.10 10.64 -0.35
N VAL A 279 0.45 9.68 -0.99
CA VAL A 279 0.65 9.37 -2.41
C VAL A 279 -0.68 9.34 -3.13
N GLN A 280 -0.73 10.06 -4.26
CA GLN A 280 -1.90 10.20 -5.11
C GLN A 280 -1.50 10.01 -6.58
N LEU A 281 -2.44 9.64 -7.43
CA LEU A 281 -2.28 9.73 -8.88
C LEU A 281 -2.13 11.21 -9.28
N GLN A 282 -1.29 11.47 -10.28
CA GLN A 282 -1.14 12.81 -10.87
C GLN A 282 -2.27 13.11 -11.83
#